data_1cfe5c010978c2a09fdb4ce30565eab5
#
_entry.id   1cfe5c010978c2a09fdb4ce30565eab5
#
_cell.length_a   1.000
_cell.length_b   1.000
_cell.length_c   1.000
_cell.angle_alpha   90.00
_cell.angle_beta   90.00
_cell.angle_gamma   90.00
#
_symmetry.space_group_name_H-M   'P 1'
#
loop_
_entity.id
_entity.type
_entity.pdbx_description
1 polymer ?
#
loop_
_entity_poly.entity_id
_entity_poly.type
_entity_poly.pdbx_seq_one_letter_code
_entity_poly.pdbx_strand_id
1 'polypeptide(L)'
;VKGSLFASVVRVFSMKVHKAMNVYKGVDAFITPSEFLKKKLIENGFDENKITCIPTFTASKSEVGKPQVGTYGLYFGRVTEEKGVDTVVKAYEMMSTRHVKIMGDDTTDEAKRLKAYIKEKNIKNVEFLGFKAGEELEEIIKGARFTLIPSIWYDNLPNTALESFQYSKPVIASNIGSLPELVLDGVNGYLFKPADAREMCEKVALLDDDAVVEKMGAASRARLEDRFAP
;
A
#
# COMPACT_ATOMS: atom_id res chain seq x y z
N VAL A 1 20.82 -5.26 -8.32
CA VAL A 1 20.20 -4.70 -9.53
C VAL A 1 19.67 -5.88 -10.33
N LYS A 2 18.39 -5.81 -10.78
CA LYS A 2 17.70 -6.94 -11.43
C LYS A 2 18.59 -7.64 -12.46
N GLY A 3 18.92 -8.91 -12.20
CA GLY A 3 19.58 -9.81 -13.15
C GLY A 3 21.09 -9.68 -13.36
N SER A 4 21.81 -8.73 -12.72
CA SER A 4 23.25 -8.59 -12.88
C SER A 4 24.01 -8.59 -11.55
N LEU A 5 24.74 -9.66 -11.29
CA LEU A 5 25.62 -9.78 -10.12
C LEU A 5 26.70 -8.68 -10.13
N PHE A 6 27.30 -8.41 -11.29
CA PHE A 6 28.31 -7.37 -11.46
C PHE A 6 27.79 -5.99 -11.09
N ALA A 7 26.61 -5.60 -11.62
CA ALA A 7 25.99 -4.32 -11.28
C ALA A 7 25.64 -4.21 -9.78
N SER A 8 25.28 -5.33 -9.14
CA SER A 8 25.02 -5.36 -7.69
C SER A 8 26.30 -5.15 -6.90
N VAL A 9 27.41 -5.79 -7.28
CA VAL A 9 28.72 -5.63 -6.63
C VAL A 9 29.20 -4.17 -6.76
N VAL A 10 29.14 -3.61 -7.98
CA VAL A 10 29.54 -2.20 -8.22
C VAL A 10 28.73 -1.26 -7.35
N ARG A 11 27.42 -1.48 -7.21
CA ARG A 11 26.55 -0.63 -6.38
C ARG A 11 26.90 -0.74 -4.90
N VAL A 12 27.11 -1.94 -4.38
CA VAL A 12 27.52 -2.15 -2.98
C VAL A 12 28.88 -1.49 -2.70
N PHE A 13 29.84 -1.63 -3.62
CA PHE A 13 31.15 -0.99 -3.50
C PHE A 13 31.02 0.54 -3.49
N SER A 14 30.27 1.12 -4.44
CA SER A 14 30.00 2.56 -4.49
C SER A 14 29.38 3.07 -3.19
N MET A 15 28.40 2.36 -2.64
CA MET A 15 27.78 2.74 -1.36
C MET A 15 28.79 2.70 -0.20
N LYS A 16 29.68 1.70 -0.15
CA LYS A 16 30.73 1.63 0.87
C LYS A 16 31.73 2.79 0.74
N VAL A 17 32.13 3.13 -0.49
CA VAL A 17 33.01 4.26 -0.76
C VAL A 17 32.36 5.57 -0.33
N HIS A 18 31.10 5.82 -0.70
CA HIS A 18 30.36 7.02 -0.28
C HIS A 18 30.26 7.13 1.25
N LYS A 19 30.04 6.00 1.94
CA LYS A 19 30.02 5.96 3.40
C LYS A 19 31.39 6.27 3.99
N ALA A 20 32.47 5.70 3.46
CA ALA A 20 33.85 5.95 3.91
C ALA A 20 34.28 7.38 3.66
N MET A 21 33.87 7.99 2.55
CA MET A 21 34.13 9.40 2.23
C MET A 21 33.26 10.38 2.99
N ASN A 22 32.33 9.90 3.82
CA ASN A 22 31.39 10.73 4.58
C ASN A 22 30.61 11.74 3.72
N VAL A 23 30.28 11.37 2.48
CA VAL A 23 29.64 12.27 1.49
C VAL A 23 28.39 12.96 2.06
N TYR A 24 27.64 12.26 2.92
CA TYR A 24 26.40 12.77 3.52
C TYR A 24 26.61 13.77 4.68
N LYS A 25 27.85 13.95 5.19
CA LYS A 25 28.13 14.93 6.25
C LYS A 25 27.94 16.37 5.79
N GLY A 26 28.13 16.63 4.48
CA GLY A 26 27.90 17.93 3.86
C GLY A 26 26.43 18.29 3.63
N VAL A 27 25.48 17.39 3.93
CA VAL A 27 24.06 17.68 3.83
C VAL A 27 23.59 18.35 5.10
N ASP A 28 22.93 19.50 4.98
CA ASP A 28 22.46 20.30 6.12
C ASP A 28 21.21 19.69 6.76
N ALA A 29 20.27 19.20 5.95
CA ALA A 29 19.04 18.57 6.43
C ALA A 29 18.57 17.45 5.52
N PHE A 30 17.95 16.43 6.11
CA PHE A 30 17.26 15.34 5.44
C PHE A 30 15.76 15.42 5.74
N ILE A 31 14.92 15.23 4.74
CA ILE A 31 13.48 15.13 4.89
C ILE A 31 13.08 13.68 4.62
N THR A 32 12.31 13.10 5.52
CA THR A 32 11.75 11.76 5.35
C THR A 32 10.22 11.83 5.38
N PRO A 33 9.51 11.06 4.54
CA PRO A 33 8.05 11.07 4.53
C PRO A 33 7.43 10.20 5.64
N SER A 34 8.23 9.45 6.40
CA SER A 34 7.74 8.58 7.49
C SER A 34 8.74 8.52 8.64
N GLU A 35 8.25 8.27 9.83
CA GLU A 35 9.08 7.98 11.00
C GLU A 35 9.85 6.67 10.83
N PHE A 36 9.27 5.69 10.14
CA PHE A 36 9.97 4.46 9.77
C PHE A 36 11.26 4.74 9.00
N LEU A 37 11.20 5.59 7.96
CA LEU A 37 12.40 5.92 7.19
C LEU A 37 13.37 6.76 8.01
N LYS A 38 12.89 7.71 8.82
CA LYS A 38 13.72 8.47 9.76
C LYS A 38 14.51 7.52 10.66
N LYS A 39 13.82 6.58 11.30
CA LYS A 39 14.45 5.55 12.15
C LYS A 39 15.48 4.72 11.38
N LYS A 40 15.17 4.32 10.14
CA LYS A 40 16.12 3.58 9.30
C LYS A 40 17.37 4.38 8.95
N LEU A 41 17.26 5.67 8.73
CA LEU A 41 18.42 6.53 8.51
C LEU A 41 19.28 6.63 9.78
N ILE A 42 18.68 6.85 10.95
CA ILE A 42 19.38 6.90 12.25
C ILE A 42 20.11 5.57 12.52
N GLU A 43 19.45 4.42 12.33
CA GLU A 43 20.05 3.07 12.46
C GLU A 43 21.26 2.89 11.53
N ASN A 44 21.30 3.58 10.39
CA ASN A 44 22.41 3.55 9.44
C ASN A 44 23.47 4.64 9.68
N GLY A 45 23.39 5.37 10.79
CA GLY A 45 24.42 6.32 11.25
C GLY A 45 24.25 7.73 10.71
N PHE A 46 23.05 8.13 10.27
CA PHE A 46 22.74 9.52 9.98
C PHE A 46 22.43 10.27 11.27
N ASP A 47 22.79 11.56 11.32
CA ASP A 47 22.57 12.42 12.48
C ASP A 47 21.08 12.74 12.63
N GLU A 48 20.48 12.31 13.74
CA GLU A 48 19.07 12.51 14.04
C GLU A 48 18.68 14.00 14.02
N ASN A 49 19.56 14.89 14.47
CA ASN A 49 19.31 16.33 14.51
C ASN A 49 19.17 16.96 13.11
N LYS A 50 19.64 16.27 12.09
CA LYS A 50 19.52 16.68 10.68
C LYS A 50 18.31 16.08 9.97
N ILE A 51 17.52 15.19 10.62
CA ILE A 51 16.43 14.48 9.98
C ILE A 51 15.08 14.97 10.48
N THR A 52 14.30 15.55 9.58
CA THR A 52 12.92 15.98 9.85
C THR A 52 11.94 15.06 9.12
N CYS A 53 10.94 14.54 9.83
CA CYS A 53 9.84 13.80 9.21
C CYS A 53 8.78 14.79 8.74
N ILE A 54 8.54 14.83 7.43
CA ILE A 54 7.45 15.59 6.79
C ILE A 54 6.68 14.59 5.93
N PRO A 55 5.51 14.12 6.40
CA PRO A 55 4.71 13.17 5.64
C PRO A 55 4.32 13.71 4.27
N THR A 56 4.20 12.83 3.30
CA THR A 56 3.55 13.17 2.03
C THR A 56 2.11 13.57 2.33
N PHE A 57 1.64 14.63 1.69
CA PHE A 57 0.29 15.13 1.83
C PHE A 57 -0.45 15.08 0.50
N THR A 58 -1.77 15.11 0.54
CA THR A 58 -2.61 15.23 -0.65
C THR A 58 -3.69 16.29 -0.40
N ALA A 59 -4.03 17.03 -1.45
CA ALA A 59 -5.15 17.99 -1.34
C ALA A 59 -6.44 17.22 -1.02
N SER A 60 -7.07 17.59 0.10
CA SER A 60 -8.36 17.02 0.47
C SER A 60 -9.43 17.51 -0.51
N LYS A 61 -10.07 16.59 -1.24
CA LYS A 61 -11.22 16.94 -2.09
C LYS A 61 -12.44 17.19 -1.17
N SER A 62 -12.98 18.39 -1.23
CA SER A 62 -14.15 18.78 -0.44
C SER A 62 -15.46 18.07 -0.87
N GLU A 63 -15.55 17.65 -2.11
CA GLU A 63 -16.73 17.05 -2.73
C GLU A 63 -16.60 15.53 -2.92
N VAL A 64 -16.09 14.84 -1.95
CA VAL A 64 -16.24 13.38 -1.91
C VAL A 64 -17.58 13.10 -1.27
N GLY A 65 -18.58 12.73 -2.08
CA GLY A 65 -19.96 12.47 -1.60
C GLY A 65 -20.02 11.59 -0.33
N LYS A 66 -21.22 11.31 0.18
CA LYS A 66 -21.35 10.47 1.38
C LYS A 66 -20.57 9.16 1.20
N PRO A 67 -19.88 8.66 2.26
CA PRO A 67 -19.23 7.36 2.24
C PRO A 67 -20.20 6.29 1.72
N GLN A 68 -19.80 5.56 0.69
CA GLN A 68 -20.61 4.46 0.16
C GLN A 68 -19.94 3.14 0.57
N VAL A 69 -20.76 2.25 1.09
CA VAL A 69 -20.31 0.86 1.32
C VAL A 69 -20.38 0.13 -0.01
N GLY A 70 -19.20 -0.20 -0.55
CA GLY A 70 -19.08 -0.92 -1.80
C GLY A 70 -19.23 -2.43 -1.63
N THR A 71 -19.04 -3.16 -2.74
CA THR A 71 -19.31 -4.61 -2.80
C THR A 71 -18.07 -5.46 -3.00
N TYR A 72 -16.89 -4.88 -3.25
CA TYR A 72 -15.65 -5.61 -3.56
C TYR A 72 -14.45 -5.02 -2.81
N GLY A 73 -13.45 -5.85 -2.57
CA GLY A 73 -12.11 -5.38 -2.19
C GLY A 73 -11.38 -4.82 -3.41
N LEU A 74 -10.57 -3.79 -3.23
CA LEU A 74 -9.83 -3.16 -4.32
C LEU A 74 -8.33 -3.12 -4.01
N TYR A 75 -7.53 -3.73 -4.88
CA TYR A 75 -6.11 -3.40 -5.00
C TYR A 75 -5.93 -2.42 -6.16
N PHE A 76 -5.16 -1.35 -5.95
CA PHE A 76 -4.75 -0.45 -7.04
C PHE A 76 -3.31 0.01 -6.85
N GLY A 77 -2.53 -0.05 -7.93
CA GLY A 77 -1.13 0.25 -7.93
C GLY A 77 -0.34 -0.61 -8.92
N ARG A 78 0.99 -0.58 -8.83
CA ARG A 78 1.84 -1.40 -9.69
C ARG A 78 1.66 -2.88 -9.37
N VAL A 79 1.46 -3.70 -10.40
CA VAL A 79 1.40 -5.16 -10.26
C VAL A 79 2.80 -5.73 -10.40
N THR A 80 3.53 -5.75 -9.30
CA THR A 80 4.91 -6.25 -9.21
C THR A 80 5.06 -7.13 -7.97
N GLU A 81 6.06 -8.00 -7.96
CA GLU A 81 6.27 -8.97 -6.87
C GLU A 81 6.33 -8.29 -5.49
N GLU A 82 7.09 -7.19 -5.38
CA GLU A 82 7.26 -6.45 -4.12
C GLU A 82 5.96 -5.83 -3.58
N LYS A 83 4.95 -5.64 -4.44
CA LYS A 83 3.63 -5.14 -4.05
C LYS A 83 2.69 -6.21 -3.50
N GLY A 84 3.11 -7.48 -3.57
CA GLY A 84 2.44 -8.58 -2.88
C GLY A 84 1.04 -8.94 -3.40
N VAL A 85 0.74 -8.63 -4.67
CA VAL A 85 -0.56 -8.94 -5.28
C VAL A 85 -0.85 -10.45 -5.27
N ASP A 86 0.20 -11.27 -5.27
CA ASP A 86 0.11 -12.73 -5.08
C ASP A 86 -0.63 -13.11 -3.78
N THR A 87 -0.38 -12.38 -2.69
CA THR A 87 -1.09 -12.58 -1.42
C THR A 87 -2.59 -12.34 -1.56
N VAL A 88 -2.99 -11.30 -2.33
CA VAL A 88 -4.40 -11.03 -2.61
C VAL A 88 -5.03 -12.18 -3.38
N VAL A 89 -4.41 -12.62 -4.47
CA VAL A 89 -4.93 -13.72 -5.31
C VAL A 89 -5.11 -14.99 -4.48
N LYS A 90 -4.12 -15.36 -3.66
CA LYS A 90 -4.17 -16.53 -2.78
C LYS A 90 -5.24 -16.40 -1.68
N ALA A 91 -5.43 -15.23 -1.12
CA ALA A 91 -6.48 -14.99 -0.14
C ALA A 91 -7.87 -15.16 -0.78
N TYR A 92 -8.08 -14.59 -1.96
CA TYR A 92 -9.37 -14.68 -2.65
C TYR A 92 -9.65 -16.07 -3.27
N GLU A 93 -8.62 -16.87 -3.53
CA GLU A 93 -8.78 -18.31 -3.82
C GLU A 93 -9.46 -19.04 -2.65
N MET A 94 -9.14 -18.65 -1.40
CA MET A 94 -9.76 -19.24 -0.19
C MET A 94 -11.15 -18.63 0.14
N MET A 95 -11.51 -17.50 -0.44
CA MET A 95 -12.74 -16.74 -0.15
C MET A 95 -13.64 -16.65 -1.38
N SER A 96 -14.14 -17.77 -1.87
CA SER A 96 -14.88 -17.88 -3.15
C SER A 96 -16.13 -17.00 -3.28
N THR A 97 -16.72 -16.55 -2.17
CA THR A 97 -17.93 -15.70 -2.16
C THR A 97 -17.66 -14.20 -2.17
N ARG A 98 -16.41 -13.79 -1.97
CA ARG A 98 -16.02 -12.37 -1.96
C ARG A 98 -15.28 -12.03 -3.24
N HIS A 99 -15.48 -10.84 -3.74
CA HIS A 99 -14.87 -10.36 -4.98
C HIS A 99 -13.76 -9.34 -4.72
N VAL A 100 -12.72 -9.39 -5.54
CA VAL A 100 -11.65 -8.39 -5.58
C VAL A 100 -11.37 -7.92 -7.00
N LYS A 101 -11.15 -6.62 -7.11
CA LYS A 101 -10.66 -6.00 -8.34
C LYS A 101 -9.20 -5.61 -8.16
N ILE A 102 -8.39 -5.92 -9.17
CA ILE A 102 -6.97 -5.59 -9.23
C ILE A 102 -6.77 -4.60 -10.36
N MET A 103 -6.37 -3.38 -10.01
CA MET A 103 -6.19 -2.29 -10.94
C MET A 103 -4.72 -1.86 -10.97
N GLY A 104 -4.14 -1.83 -12.16
CA GLY A 104 -2.75 -1.48 -12.41
C GLY A 104 -2.30 -1.97 -13.77
N ASP A 105 -1.02 -1.76 -14.09
CA ASP A 105 -0.47 -2.30 -15.34
C ASP A 105 -0.49 -3.84 -15.30
N ASP A 106 -1.37 -4.40 -16.08
CA ASP A 106 -1.63 -5.83 -16.16
C ASP A 106 -0.83 -6.55 -17.27
N THR A 107 0.12 -5.82 -17.86
CA THR A 107 1.07 -6.35 -18.87
C THR A 107 2.40 -6.79 -18.24
N THR A 108 2.64 -6.51 -16.97
CA THR A 108 3.84 -6.90 -16.24
C THR A 108 3.99 -8.43 -16.18
N ASP A 109 5.22 -8.91 -15.99
CA ASP A 109 5.46 -10.36 -15.88
C ASP A 109 4.73 -10.95 -14.66
N GLU A 110 4.66 -10.20 -13.56
CA GLU A 110 3.90 -10.62 -12.37
C GLU A 110 2.39 -10.72 -12.67
N ALA A 111 1.82 -9.74 -13.37
CA ALA A 111 0.41 -9.79 -13.75
C ALA A 111 0.11 -10.98 -14.67
N LYS A 112 0.99 -11.26 -15.63
CA LYS A 112 0.86 -12.45 -16.53
C LYS A 112 0.91 -13.75 -15.71
N ARG A 113 1.85 -13.87 -14.78
CA ARG A 113 1.98 -15.02 -13.88
C ARG A 113 0.70 -15.23 -13.07
N LEU A 114 0.18 -14.16 -12.45
CA LEU A 114 -1.03 -14.23 -11.63
C LEU A 114 -2.27 -14.56 -12.46
N LYS A 115 -2.43 -13.98 -13.65
CA LYS A 115 -3.53 -14.34 -14.56
C LYS A 115 -3.49 -15.81 -14.99
N ALA A 116 -2.29 -16.34 -15.25
CA ALA A 116 -2.12 -17.76 -15.56
C ALA A 116 -2.53 -18.65 -14.36
N TYR A 117 -2.10 -18.30 -13.15
CA TYR A 117 -2.48 -18.99 -11.92
C TYR A 117 -4.00 -18.97 -11.69
N ILE A 118 -4.64 -17.79 -11.82
CA ILE A 118 -6.10 -17.63 -11.68
C ILE A 118 -6.84 -18.55 -12.66
N LYS A 119 -6.36 -18.63 -13.91
CA LYS A 119 -6.93 -19.50 -14.94
C LYS A 119 -6.74 -20.97 -14.59
N GLU A 120 -5.54 -21.39 -14.20
CA GLU A 120 -5.21 -22.76 -13.80
C GLU A 120 -6.07 -23.23 -12.61
N LYS A 121 -6.21 -22.40 -11.59
CA LYS A 121 -6.98 -22.68 -10.37
C LYS A 121 -8.49 -22.44 -10.53
N ASN A 122 -8.93 -21.95 -11.70
CA ASN A 122 -10.33 -21.61 -11.97
C ASN A 122 -10.94 -20.63 -10.95
N ILE A 123 -10.14 -19.63 -10.49
CA ILE A 123 -10.56 -18.60 -9.56
C ILE A 123 -11.49 -17.62 -10.30
N LYS A 124 -12.72 -17.41 -9.81
CA LYS A 124 -13.76 -16.63 -10.52
C LYS A 124 -14.03 -15.26 -9.90
N ASN A 125 -13.50 -15.00 -8.73
CA ASN A 125 -13.79 -13.83 -7.90
C ASN A 125 -12.64 -12.82 -7.87
N VAL A 126 -11.65 -12.96 -8.76
CA VAL A 126 -10.54 -12.04 -8.95
C VAL A 126 -10.59 -11.45 -10.35
N GLU A 127 -10.72 -10.14 -10.47
CA GLU A 127 -10.84 -9.42 -11.73
C GLU A 127 -9.68 -8.44 -11.92
N PHE A 128 -8.97 -8.51 -13.06
CA PHE A 128 -7.98 -7.52 -13.46
C PHE A 128 -8.63 -6.46 -14.35
N LEU A 129 -8.54 -5.19 -13.95
CA LEU A 129 -9.14 -4.05 -14.65
C LEU A 129 -8.18 -3.34 -15.62
N GLY A 130 -6.88 -3.71 -15.61
CA GLY A 130 -5.85 -2.93 -16.28
C GLY A 130 -5.57 -1.60 -15.57
N PHE A 131 -4.80 -0.73 -16.23
CA PHE A 131 -4.50 0.60 -15.69
C PHE A 131 -5.68 1.55 -15.91
N LYS A 132 -6.05 2.29 -14.86
CA LYS A 132 -7.09 3.31 -14.86
C LYS A 132 -6.59 4.59 -14.21
N ALA A 133 -7.13 5.73 -14.62
CA ALA A 133 -6.75 7.06 -14.11
C ALA A 133 -7.95 8.02 -14.15
N GLY A 134 -7.80 9.18 -13.50
CA GLY A 134 -8.83 10.22 -13.48
C GLY A 134 -10.15 9.76 -12.91
N GLU A 135 -11.26 10.15 -13.51
CA GLU A 135 -12.62 9.87 -13.04
C GLU A 135 -12.93 8.36 -12.96
N GLU A 136 -12.40 7.57 -13.90
CA GLU A 136 -12.60 6.11 -13.90
C GLU A 136 -11.96 5.46 -12.66
N LEU A 137 -10.75 5.89 -12.28
CA LEU A 137 -10.09 5.47 -11.05
C LEU A 137 -10.93 5.83 -9.82
N GLU A 138 -11.42 7.08 -9.77
CA GLU A 138 -12.22 7.57 -8.65
C GLU A 138 -13.50 6.76 -8.45
N GLU A 139 -14.23 6.49 -9.52
CA GLU A 139 -15.47 5.70 -9.46
C GLU A 139 -15.21 4.26 -9.00
N ILE A 140 -14.10 3.66 -9.43
CA ILE A 140 -13.71 2.32 -8.97
C ILE A 140 -13.36 2.35 -7.47
N ILE A 141 -12.66 3.38 -6.98
CA ILE A 141 -12.36 3.50 -5.54
C ILE A 141 -13.66 3.74 -4.75
N LYS A 142 -14.56 4.61 -5.22
CA LYS A 142 -15.86 4.86 -4.57
C LYS A 142 -16.71 3.59 -4.44
N GLY A 143 -16.72 2.74 -5.48
CA GLY A 143 -17.45 1.46 -5.48
C GLY A 143 -16.79 0.35 -4.64
N ALA A 144 -15.57 0.55 -4.15
CA ALA A 144 -14.91 -0.41 -3.30
C ALA A 144 -15.47 -0.41 -1.87
N ARG A 145 -15.49 -1.56 -1.22
CA ARG A 145 -15.81 -1.74 0.20
C ARG A 145 -14.63 -1.34 1.09
N PHE A 146 -13.44 -1.74 0.69
CA PHE A 146 -12.16 -1.41 1.30
C PHE A 146 -11.05 -1.54 0.25
N THR A 147 -9.88 -1.03 0.57
CA THR A 147 -8.71 -1.17 -0.29
C THR A 147 -7.63 -2.04 0.35
N LEU A 148 -6.72 -2.56 -0.48
CA LEU A 148 -5.70 -3.51 -0.11
C LEU A 148 -4.30 -2.95 -0.42
N ILE A 149 -3.39 -3.01 0.54
CA ILE A 149 -1.97 -2.66 0.37
C ILE A 149 -1.12 -3.84 0.88
N PRO A 150 -0.98 -4.92 0.11
CA PRO A 150 -0.38 -6.17 0.55
C PRO A 150 1.14 -6.22 0.40
N SER A 151 1.81 -5.07 0.37
CA SER A 151 3.25 -4.98 0.10
C SER A 151 4.08 -5.92 0.97
N ILE A 152 5.03 -6.61 0.34
CA ILE A 152 6.01 -7.46 1.03
C ILE A 152 7.37 -6.78 1.16
N TRP A 153 7.45 -5.53 0.75
CA TRP A 153 8.62 -4.65 0.79
C TRP A 153 8.31 -3.39 1.61
N TYR A 154 9.33 -2.72 2.08
CA TYR A 154 9.19 -1.45 2.79
C TYR A 154 8.65 -0.36 1.85
N ASP A 155 7.35 -0.16 1.87
CA ASP A 155 6.75 1.02 1.25
C ASP A 155 6.99 2.25 2.12
N ASN A 156 7.25 3.36 1.45
CA ASN A 156 7.52 4.62 2.13
C ASN A 156 6.35 5.59 1.89
N LEU A 157 5.34 5.50 2.74
CA LEU A 157 4.11 6.29 2.73
C LEU A 157 3.36 6.20 1.38
N PRO A 158 2.77 5.05 1.02
CA PRO A 158 2.14 4.86 -0.29
C PRO A 158 0.93 5.78 -0.49
N ASN A 159 0.91 6.54 -1.60
CA ASN A 159 -0.20 7.44 -1.94
C ASN A 159 -1.55 6.72 -2.05
N THR A 160 -1.55 5.44 -2.42
CA THR A 160 -2.78 4.62 -2.49
C THR A 160 -3.53 4.56 -1.15
N ALA A 161 -2.84 4.65 0.00
CA ALA A 161 -3.50 4.78 1.29
C ALA A 161 -4.20 6.13 1.44
N LEU A 162 -3.52 7.23 1.08
CA LEU A 162 -4.10 8.58 1.15
C LEU A 162 -5.28 8.73 0.18
N GLU A 163 -5.16 8.17 -1.03
CA GLU A 163 -6.24 8.12 -2.01
C GLU A 163 -7.44 7.31 -1.48
N SER A 164 -7.20 6.19 -0.79
CA SER A 164 -8.26 5.42 -0.14
C SER A 164 -8.95 6.21 0.97
N PHE A 165 -8.20 6.91 1.81
CA PHE A 165 -8.72 7.75 2.88
C PHE A 165 -9.55 8.93 2.32
N GLN A 166 -9.13 9.47 1.17
CA GLN A 166 -9.85 10.52 0.45
C GLN A 166 -11.32 10.12 0.19
N TYR A 167 -11.55 8.85 -0.18
CA TYR A 167 -12.88 8.29 -0.47
C TYR A 167 -13.48 7.54 0.72
N SER A 168 -13.01 7.82 1.94
CA SER A 168 -13.52 7.20 3.16
C SER A 168 -13.50 5.67 3.09
N LYS A 169 -12.41 5.08 2.55
CA LYS A 169 -12.27 3.62 2.49
C LYS A 169 -11.37 3.11 3.60
N PRO A 170 -11.81 2.09 4.35
CA PRO A 170 -10.90 1.34 5.22
C PRO A 170 -9.79 0.69 4.40
N VAL A 171 -8.63 0.52 5.01
CA VAL A 171 -7.48 -0.10 4.33
C VAL A 171 -7.06 -1.37 5.07
N ILE A 172 -6.91 -2.48 4.35
CA ILE A 172 -6.24 -3.67 4.85
C ILE A 172 -4.81 -3.67 4.30
N ALA A 173 -3.82 -3.56 5.18
CA ALA A 173 -2.43 -3.40 4.79
C ALA A 173 -1.50 -4.40 5.47
N SER A 174 -0.39 -4.70 4.83
CA SER A 174 0.69 -5.46 5.46
C SER A 174 1.29 -4.68 6.63
N ASN A 175 1.56 -5.36 7.74
CA ASN A 175 2.23 -4.78 8.91
C ASN A 175 3.74 -4.67 8.66
N ILE A 176 4.15 -3.76 7.77
CA ILE A 176 5.56 -3.58 7.36
C ILE A 176 5.83 -2.13 6.96
N GLY A 177 7.07 -1.69 7.18
CA GLY A 177 7.52 -0.36 6.74
C GLY A 177 6.76 0.77 7.42
N SER A 178 6.31 1.73 6.62
CA SER A 178 5.52 2.88 7.07
C SER A 178 4.01 2.60 7.11
N LEU A 179 3.54 1.44 6.66
CA LEU A 179 2.11 1.13 6.60
C LEU A 179 1.40 1.24 7.97
N PRO A 180 2.01 0.81 9.12
CA PRO A 180 1.41 1.01 10.43
C PRO A 180 1.31 2.49 10.87
N GLU A 181 2.03 3.39 10.21
CA GLU A 181 1.88 4.84 10.46
C GLU A 181 0.62 5.41 9.77
N LEU A 182 0.14 4.76 8.72
CA LEU A 182 -1.07 5.14 7.97
C LEU A 182 -2.30 4.42 8.51
N VAL A 183 -2.21 3.09 8.62
CA VAL A 183 -3.31 2.23 9.04
C VAL A 183 -3.17 1.90 10.52
N LEU A 184 -4.10 2.40 11.33
CA LEU A 184 -4.22 2.08 12.74
C LEU A 184 -5.13 0.85 12.86
N ASP A 185 -4.56 -0.27 13.29
CA ASP A 185 -5.26 -1.55 13.36
C ASP A 185 -6.53 -1.46 14.20
N GLY A 186 -7.67 -1.87 13.64
CA GLY A 186 -8.99 -1.79 14.28
C GLY A 186 -9.64 -0.40 14.30
N VAL A 187 -8.98 0.66 13.78
CA VAL A 187 -9.50 2.04 13.79
C VAL A 187 -9.93 2.50 12.40
N ASN A 188 -9.01 2.56 11.45
CA ASN A 188 -9.27 2.99 10.06
C ASN A 188 -8.95 1.89 9.04
N GLY A 189 -8.80 0.65 9.52
CA GLY A 189 -8.50 -0.52 8.73
C GLY A 189 -7.88 -1.62 9.58
N TYR A 190 -7.25 -2.57 8.92
CA TYR A 190 -6.59 -3.70 9.59
C TYR A 190 -5.19 -3.94 9.04
N LEU A 191 -4.32 -4.41 9.94
CA LEU A 191 -2.98 -4.86 9.58
C LEU A 191 -2.91 -6.39 9.61
N PHE A 192 -2.14 -6.96 8.68
CA PHE A 192 -1.85 -8.38 8.60
C PHE A 192 -0.35 -8.62 8.34
N LYS A 193 0.13 -9.80 8.68
CA LYS A 193 1.53 -10.18 8.45
C LYS A 193 1.84 -10.25 6.95
N PRO A 194 2.94 -9.61 6.47
CA PRO A 194 3.32 -9.64 5.07
C PRO A 194 3.35 -11.07 4.50
N ALA A 195 2.81 -11.24 3.29
CA ALA A 195 2.68 -12.51 2.58
C ALA A 195 1.78 -13.57 3.24
N ASP A 196 1.03 -13.23 4.30
CA ASP A 196 0.10 -14.14 4.96
C ASP A 196 -1.32 -13.99 4.40
N ALA A 197 -1.63 -14.82 3.39
CA ALA A 197 -2.94 -14.82 2.74
C ALA A 197 -4.07 -15.27 3.69
N ARG A 198 -3.78 -16.14 4.67
CA ARG A 198 -4.77 -16.60 5.64
C ARG A 198 -5.17 -15.49 6.60
N GLU A 199 -4.19 -14.79 7.18
CA GLU A 199 -4.47 -13.66 8.05
C GLU A 199 -5.18 -12.53 7.28
N MET A 200 -4.84 -12.30 6.00
CA MET A 200 -5.59 -11.38 5.15
C MET A 200 -7.08 -11.79 5.04
N CYS A 201 -7.40 -13.09 4.85
CA CYS A 201 -8.79 -13.56 4.84
C CYS A 201 -9.52 -13.23 6.13
N GLU A 202 -8.87 -13.43 7.28
CA GLU A 202 -9.45 -13.10 8.59
C GLU A 202 -9.76 -11.61 8.71
N LYS A 203 -8.84 -10.73 8.27
CA LYS A 203 -9.06 -9.27 8.28
C LYS A 203 -10.15 -8.84 7.30
N VAL A 204 -10.22 -9.46 6.12
CA VAL A 204 -11.31 -9.19 5.14
C VAL A 204 -12.67 -9.55 5.73
N ALA A 205 -12.77 -10.66 6.45
CA ALA A 205 -14.03 -11.10 7.06
C ALA A 205 -14.56 -10.11 8.13
N LEU A 206 -13.67 -9.39 8.82
CA LEU A 206 -14.06 -8.34 9.79
C LEU A 206 -14.75 -7.12 9.13
N LEU A 207 -14.62 -6.98 7.80
CA LEU A 207 -15.27 -5.92 7.03
C LEU A 207 -16.55 -6.38 6.30
N ASP A 208 -17.15 -7.50 6.71
CA ASP A 208 -18.45 -7.92 6.18
C ASP A 208 -19.62 -7.07 6.75
N ASP A 209 -19.46 -6.51 7.94
CA ASP A 209 -20.44 -5.62 8.56
C ASP A 209 -20.33 -4.19 8.00
N ASP A 210 -21.42 -3.68 7.44
CA ASP A 210 -21.47 -2.36 6.83
C ASP A 210 -21.19 -1.24 7.85
N ALA A 211 -21.68 -1.38 9.09
CA ALA A 211 -21.44 -0.40 10.15
C ALA A 211 -19.95 -0.30 10.51
N VAL A 212 -19.22 -1.41 10.47
CA VAL A 212 -17.76 -1.43 10.67
C VAL A 212 -17.06 -0.69 9.52
N VAL A 213 -17.47 -0.96 8.28
CA VAL A 213 -16.90 -0.31 7.09
C VAL A 213 -17.14 1.21 7.13
N GLU A 214 -18.35 1.64 7.44
CA GLU A 214 -18.69 3.07 7.55
C GLU A 214 -17.89 3.77 8.66
N LYS A 215 -17.82 3.16 9.83
CA LYS A 215 -17.05 3.70 10.97
C LYS A 215 -15.57 3.83 10.64
N MET A 216 -14.96 2.78 10.08
CA MET A 216 -13.55 2.81 9.71
C MET A 216 -13.27 3.73 8.54
N GLY A 217 -14.20 3.83 7.58
CA GLY A 217 -14.11 4.76 6.47
C GLY A 217 -14.11 6.21 6.95
N ALA A 218 -15.00 6.56 7.89
CA ALA A 218 -15.01 7.87 8.52
C ALA A 218 -13.69 8.17 9.27
N ALA A 219 -13.15 7.18 9.98
CA ALA A 219 -11.85 7.30 10.66
C ALA A 219 -10.69 7.47 9.66
N SER A 220 -10.74 6.80 8.50
CA SER A 220 -9.77 6.99 7.41
C SER A 220 -9.78 8.43 6.91
N ARG A 221 -10.96 8.99 6.68
CA ARG A 221 -11.13 10.38 6.23
C ARG A 221 -10.62 11.37 7.27
N ALA A 222 -11.02 11.21 8.53
CA ALA A 222 -10.56 12.07 9.63
C ALA A 222 -9.03 12.05 9.76
N ARG A 223 -8.41 10.86 9.60
CA ARG A 223 -6.95 10.73 9.64
C ARG A 223 -6.26 11.45 8.48
N LEU A 224 -6.84 11.43 7.28
CA LEU A 224 -6.34 12.21 6.15
C LEU A 224 -6.34 13.71 6.49
N GLU A 225 -7.46 14.21 6.96
CA GLU A 225 -7.67 15.64 7.26
C GLU A 225 -6.78 16.13 8.41
N ASP A 226 -6.57 15.31 9.43
CA ASP A 226 -5.74 15.65 10.60
C ASP A 226 -4.24 15.64 10.30
N ARG A 227 -3.75 14.72 9.46
CA ARG A 227 -2.30 14.48 9.35
C ARG A 227 -1.71 14.58 7.96
N PHE A 228 -2.51 14.48 6.91
CA PHE A 228 -2.04 14.32 5.54
C PHE A 228 -2.71 15.28 4.55
N ALA A 229 -3.55 16.20 5.01
CA ALA A 229 -4.02 17.36 4.26
C ALA A 229 -3.15 18.59 4.59
N PRO A 230 -2.97 19.54 3.63
CA PRO A 230 -2.22 20.77 3.86
C PRO A 230 -2.94 21.71 4.82
#